data_ac9d2ecb04aacfd9c5d08cc5013f0d9d
#
_entry.id   ac9d2ecb04aacfd9c5d08cc5013f0d9d
#
_cell.length_a   1.000
_cell.length_b   1.000
_cell.length_c   1.000
_cell.angle_alpha   90.00
_cell.angle_beta   90.00
_cell.angle_gamma   90.00
#
_symmetry.space_group_name_H-M   'P 1'
#
loop_
_entity.id
_entity.type
_entity.pdbx_description
1 polymer ?
#
loop_
_entity_poly.entity_id
_entity_poly.type
_entity_poly.pdbx_seq_one_letter_code
_entity_poly.pdbx_strand_id
1 'polypeptide(L)'
;MRLDERNEAVEGFPGGESWKNGMKEEKRVLELLLQMGCGEFVVCGGARNAGLVALLEAAEGVRVWRHFEERGAAFFALGRAKDSGFPCAVVTTSGTAVAECLPAVVEARYSCHPLIVLSADRPAEFRGSGAPQVIEQEGLFGGYATTDPEQWEGRGPLHLNVPLEESGGAFDCWQAVVGDFAPKKISFEVRALRDFLEGRVFRGIVAMVGGLELEDREEVYYFLKDLGIPVIADVNSGIREALGSLWIPEQALIGNLPGRILRLGEVPVGRLWRDLEAASGTEVLSVCRNGLPGLARESTVIRGEVSRVLRGLGPVETIGDVSDDFGRARPLIARIEERLEAYPDSEQGLVHLLSVYATTGESLYLGNSLPIREWNDFGQRETPYARVFANRGANGIDGQVSTWLGATAETEGAWGVFGDLTALYDLAAPAMLPQVEQHGRVLVVVNNGGGRIFEGLPRLARLTKRQRDAIIQPQQVDLKSWATMWGMDYLRLTSREDFDALEGGAKTLLVELVPDPDQTAHFRESGTVLRKGRD
;
A
#
# COMPACT_ATOMS: atom_id res chain seq x y z
N MET A 1 -31.23 -31.38 15.13
CA MET A 1 -31.54 -29.97 15.41
C MET A 1 -31.80 -29.37 14.06
N ARG A 2 -33.03 -29.08 13.70
CA ARG A 2 -33.47 -28.65 12.38
C ARG A 2 -33.04 -27.21 12.19
N LEU A 3 -32.26 -26.90 11.17
CA LEU A 3 -32.00 -25.54 10.69
C LEU A 3 -33.20 -25.11 9.87
N ASP A 4 -33.78 -24.03 10.29
CA ASP A 4 -34.99 -23.42 9.76
C ASP A 4 -34.70 -22.82 8.39
N GLU A 5 -35.54 -23.18 7.42
CA GLU A 5 -35.55 -22.70 6.06
C GLU A 5 -35.89 -21.20 6.04
N ARG A 6 -34.94 -20.37 5.74
CA ARG A 6 -35.21 -19.08 5.10
C ARG A 6 -34.43 -19.00 3.81
N ASN A 7 -34.97 -19.65 2.80
CA ASN A 7 -34.72 -19.40 1.39
C ASN A 7 -35.44 -18.11 1.00
N GLU A 8 -34.87 -16.95 1.26
CA GLU A 8 -35.16 -15.79 0.43
C GLU A 8 -34.14 -15.81 -0.72
N ALA A 9 -34.57 -16.33 -1.85
CA ALA A 9 -33.91 -16.15 -3.12
C ALA A 9 -33.67 -14.65 -3.29
N VAL A 10 -32.40 -14.26 -3.48
CA VAL A 10 -32.05 -12.93 -3.96
C VAL A 10 -32.72 -12.79 -5.33
N GLU A 11 -33.91 -12.18 -5.32
CA GLU A 11 -34.61 -11.84 -6.54
C GLU A 11 -33.75 -10.83 -7.30
N GLY A 12 -33.42 -11.24 -8.50
CA GLY A 12 -32.96 -10.53 -9.67
C GLY A 12 -32.24 -9.19 -9.48
N PHE A 13 -31.06 -9.13 -10.04
CA PHE A 13 -30.41 -7.87 -10.41
C PHE A 13 -31.43 -6.91 -11.04
N PRO A 14 -31.40 -5.59 -10.75
CA PRO A 14 -32.34 -4.64 -11.28
C PRO A 14 -32.22 -4.55 -12.81
N GLY A 15 -33.29 -4.84 -13.52
CA GLY A 15 -33.35 -4.85 -14.98
C GLY A 15 -34.19 -5.98 -15.58
N GLY A 16 -35.19 -6.44 -14.88
CA GLY A 16 -35.94 -7.67 -15.09
C GLY A 16 -36.89 -7.77 -16.28
N GLU A 17 -36.68 -7.23 -17.48
CA GLU A 17 -37.48 -7.61 -18.65
C GLU A 17 -36.76 -7.61 -20.01
N SER A 18 -35.59 -7.00 -20.16
CA SER A 18 -34.87 -6.99 -21.45
C SER A 18 -33.87 -8.16 -21.65
N TRP A 19 -33.66 -8.97 -20.62
CA TRP A 19 -32.62 -10.02 -20.56
C TRP A 19 -33.09 -11.39 -21.09
N LYS A 20 -34.29 -11.48 -21.65
CA LYS A 20 -34.87 -12.74 -22.12
C LYS A 20 -34.28 -13.28 -23.45
N ASN A 21 -33.28 -12.59 -24.02
CA ASN A 21 -32.66 -12.99 -25.28
C ASN A 21 -31.28 -13.62 -25.10
N GLY A 22 -31.18 -14.76 -24.41
CA GLY A 22 -30.06 -15.70 -24.59
C GLY A 22 -28.65 -15.22 -24.27
N MET A 23 -28.50 -14.11 -23.50
CA MET A 23 -27.19 -13.62 -23.08
C MET A 23 -26.68 -14.53 -21.96
N LYS A 24 -25.43 -15.02 -22.07
CA LYS A 24 -24.80 -15.83 -21.05
C LYS A 24 -24.56 -14.99 -19.77
N GLU A 25 -24.66 -15.61 -18.62
CA GLU A 25 -24.44 -14.96 -17.33
C GLU A 25 -23.04 -14.32 -17.24
N GLU A 26 -22.03 -14.94 -17.86
CA GLU A 26 -20.67 -14.42 -17.95
C GLU A 26 -20.62 -13.02 -18.59
N LYS A 27 -21.37 -12.83 -19.70
CA LYS A 27 -21.40 -11.53 -20.39
C LYS A 27 -22.11 -10.47 -19.56
N ARG A 28 -23.21 -10.87 -18.91
CA ARG A 28 -23.99 -9.98 -18.04
C ARG A 28 -23.18 -9.41 -16.88
N VAL A 29 -22.40 -10.26 -16.17
CA VAL A 29 -21.57 -9.79 -15.06
C VAL A 29 -20.42 -8.92 -15.54
N LEU A 30 -19.83 -9.22 -16.72
CA LEU A 30 -18.80 -8.36 -17.29
C LEU A 30 -19.35 -6.98 -17.69
N GLU A 31 -20.53 -6.93 -18.31
CA GLU A 31 -21.20 -5.66 -18.65
C GLU A 31 -21.53 -4.83 -17.40
N LEU A 32 -21.94 -5.47 -16.29
CA LEU A 32 -22.12 -4.79 -15.02
C LEU A 32 -20.81 -4.16 -14.52
N LEU A 33 -19.69 -4.91 -14.53
CA LEU A 33 -18.40 -4.38 -14.13
C LEU A 33 -17.91 -3.24 -15.00
N LEU A 34 -18.12 -3.36 -16.31
CA LEU A 34 -17.81 -2.29 -17.27
C LEU A 34 -18.61 -1.02 -16.96
N GLN A 35 -19.92 -1.15 -16.70
CA GLN A 35 -20.77 -0.01 -16.33
C GLN A 35 -20.33 0.65 -15.00
N MET A 36 -19.71 -0.12 -14.11
CA MET A 36 -19.12 0.37 -12.86
C MET A 36 -17.73 1.00 -13.06
N GLY A 37 -17.26 1.14 -14.30
CA GLY A 37 -15.97 1.74 -14.65
C GLY A 37 -14.76 0.79 -14.51
N CYS A 38 -14.98 -0.52 -14.39
CA CYS A 38 -13.90 -1.49 -14.37
C CYS A 38 -13.45 -1.82 -15.81
N GLY A 39 -12.31 -1.27 -16.22
CA GLY A 39 -11.71 -1.52 -17.54
C GLY A 39 -10.49 -2.43 -17.51
N GLU A 40 -10.02 -2.86 -16.33
CA GLU A 40 -8.86 -3.73 -16.17
C GLU A 40 -9.20 -5.00 -15.39
N PHE A 41 -8.71 -6.13 -15.89
CA PHE A 41 -8.99 -7.46 -15.35
C PHE A 41 -7.69 -8.27 -15.22
N VAL A 42 -7.45 -8.87 -14.06
CA VAL A 42 -6.35 -9.81 -13.82
C VAL A 42 -6.95 -11.21 -13.74
N VAL A 43 -6.66 -12.06 -14.71
CA VAL A 43 -7.30 -13.37 -14.83
C VAL A 43 -6.40 -14.50 -14.33
N CYS A 44 -6.95 -15.34 -13.44
CA CYS A 44 -6.39 -16.63 -13.04
C CYS A 44 -7.29 -17.72 -13.65
N GLY A 45 -6.78 -18.41 -14.67
CA GLY A 45 -7.57 -19.34 -15.46
C GLY A 45 -7.87 -20.66 -14.76
N GLY A 46 -9.10 -21.14 -14.88
CA GLY A 46 -9.55 -22.46 -14.44
C GLY A 46 -10.77 -22.90 -15.26
N ALA A 47 -11.21 -24.14 -15.09
CA ALA A 47 -12.33 -24.67 -15.91
C ALA A 47 -13.63 -23.90 -15.67
N ARG A 48 -13.91 -23.50 -14.43
CA ARG A 48 -15.18 -22.83 -14.08
C ARG A 48 -15.31 -21.41 -14.60
N ASN A 49 -14.21 -20.66 -14.70
CA ASN A 49 -14.22 -19.30 -15.25
C ASN A 49 -13.74 -19.22 -16.71
N ALA A 50 -13.59 -20.36 -17.40
CA ALA A 50 -13.08 -20.38 -18.78
C ALA A 50 -13.89 -19.52 -19.73
N GLY A 51 -15.22 -19.49 -19.59
CA GLY A 51 -16.10 -18.62 -20.36
C GLY A 51 -15.87 -17.14 -20.12
N LEU A 52 -15.69 -16.72 -18.85
CA LEU A 52 -15.35 -15.34 -18.51
C LEU A 52 -14.00 -14.92 -19.10
N VAL A 53 -12.98 -15.77 -18.97
CA VAL A 53 -11.64 -15.50 -19.51
C VAL A 53 -11.70 -15.38 -21.04
N ALA A 54 -12.40 -16.29 -21.72
CA ALA A 54 -12.52 -16.26 -23.19
C ALA A 54 -13.29 -15.02 -23.67
N LEU A 55 -14.32 -14.59 -22.95
CA LEU A 55 -15.04 -13.35 -23.26
C LEU A 55 -14.17 -12.10 -23.06
N LEU A 56 -13.37 -12.05 -22.00
CA LEU A 56 -12.45 -10.95 -21.74
C LEU A 56 -11.35 -10.87 -22.81
N GLU A 57 -10.79 -12.03 -23.21
CA GLU A 57 -9.77 -12.08 -24.26
C GLU A 57 -10.32 -11.72 -25.65
N ALA A 58 -11.64 -11.88 -25.87
CA ALA A 58 -12.33 -11.46 -27.11
C ALA A 58 -12.82 -10.00 -27.04
N ALA A 59 -12.71 -9.32 -25.93
CA ALA A 59 -13.20 -7.96 -25.75
C ALA A 59 -12.17 -6.91 -26.21
N GLU A 60 -12.58 -5.98 -27.06
CA GLU A 60 -11.83 -4.77 -27.38
C GLU A 60 -12.24 -3.64 -26.41
N GLY A 61 -11.27 -2.83 -25.95
CA GLY A 61 -11.53 -1.70 -25.06
C GLY A 61 -11.34 -1.99 -23.57
N VAL A 62 -10.84 -3.18 -23.22
CA VAL A 62 -10.42 -3.54 -21.86
C VAL A 62 -8.97 -4.00 -21.85
N ARG A 63 -8.35 -3.93 -20.68
CA ARG A 63 -7.02 -4.49 -20.46
C ARG A 63 -7.11 -5.79 -19.69
N VAL A 64 -6.53 -6.88 -20.23
CA VAL A 64 -6.48 -8.19 -19.57
C VAL A 64 -5.04 -8.53 -19.23
N TRP A 65 -4.81 -8.78 -17.93
CA TRP A 65 -3.56 -9.25 -17.37
C TRP A 65 -3.71 -10.73 -17.00
N ARG A 66 -2.68 -11.54 -17.17
CA ARG A 66 -2.75 -12.99 -16.92
C ARG A 66 -1.78 -13.37 -15.82
N HIS A 67 -2.29 -14.03 -14.77
CA HIS A 67 -1.49 -14.57 -13.68
C HIS A 67 -1.92 -15.99 -13.34
N PHE A 68 -1.03 -16.82 -12.84
CA PHE A 68 -1.35 -18.20 -12.47
C PHE A 68 -1.58 -18.39 -10.97
N GLU A 69 -1.29 -17.40 -10.14
CA GLU A 69 -1.37 -17.46 -8.68
C GLU A 69 -2.28 -16.31 -8.19
N GLU A 70 -3.36 -16.67 -7.51
CA GLU A 70 -4.48 -15.76 -7.25
C GLU A 70 -4.14 -14.68 -6.22
N ARG A 71 -3.29 -14.97 -5.22
CA ARG A 71 -2.88 -13.97 -4.24
C ARG A 71 -2.07 -12.86 -4.91
N GLY A 72 -1.06 -13.22 -5.70
CA GLY A 72 -0.28 -12.25 -6.47
C GLY A 72 -1.14 -11.49 -7.47
N ALA A 73 -2.07 -12.17 -8.16
CA ALA A 73 -3.03 -11.54 -9.06
C ALA A 73 -3.89 -10.49 -8.35
N ALA A 74 -4.40 -10.79 -7.16
CA ALA A 74 -5.21 -9.86 -6.38
C ALA A 74 -4.40 -8.63 -5.89
N PHE A 75 -3.15 -8.82 -5.48
CA PHE A 75 -2.25 -7.72 -5.13
C PHE A 75 -1.82 -6.90 -6.35
N PHE A 76 -1.62 -7.53 -7.51
CA PHE A 76 -1.36 -6.82 -8.77
C PHE A 76 -2.57 -5.96 -9.15
N ALA A 77 -3.79 -6.52 -9.08
CA ALA A 77 -5.03 -5.76 -9.32
C ALA A 77 -5.18 -4.59 -8.34
N LEU A 78 -4.83 -4.78 -7.06
CA LEU A 78 -4.77 -3.70 -6.08
C LEU A 78 -3.76 -2.61 -6.50
N GLY A 79 -2.59 -3.00 -7.01
CA GLY A 79 -1.60 -2.08 -7.55
C GLY A 79 -2.14 -1.24 -8.70
N ARG A 80 -2.85 -1.88 -9.66
CA ARG A 80 -3.53 -1.17 -10.76
C ARG A 80 -4.57 -0.17 -10.23
N ALA A 81 -5.38 -0.59 -9.26
CA ALA A 81 -6.37 0.29 -8.64
C ALA A 81 -5.73 1.46 -7.88
N LYS A 82 -4.56 1.27 -7.26
CA LYS A 82 -3.78 2.36 -6.61
C LYS A 82 -3.22 3.36 -7.63
N ASP A 83 -2.77 2.88 -8.77
CA ASP A 83 -2.19 3.71 -9.82
C ASP A 83 -3.24 4.57 -10.52
N SER A 84 -4.29 3.91 -11.01
CA SER A 84 -5.32 4.55 -11.84
C SER A 84 -6.39 5.28 -11.04
N GLY A 85 -6.63 4.89 -9.78
CA GLY A 85 -7.80 5.30 -9.00
C GLY A 85 -9.11 4.65 -9.47
N PHE A 86 -9.09 3.82 -10.53
CA PHE A 86 -10.23 3.09 -11.08
C PHE A 86 -10.31 1.67 -10.54
N PRO A 87 -11.50 1.04 -10.62
CA PRO A 87 -11.64 -0.38 -10.25
C PRO A 87 -10.79 -1.28 -11.14
N CYS A 88 -10.10 -2.24 -10.51
CA CYS A 88 -9.47 -3.36 -11.20
C CYS A 88 -10.00 -4.67 -10.62
N ALA A 89 -10.37 -5.61 -11.50
CA ALA A 89 -10.96 -6.87 -11.09
C ALA A 89 -9.96 -8.03 -11.19
N VAL A 90 -9.84 -8.83 -10.11
CA VAL A 90 -9.24 -10.16 -10.21
C VAL A 90 -10.33 -11.19 -10.48
N VAL A 91 -10.11 -12.06 -11.48
CA VAL A 91 -11.07 -13.06 -11.95
C VAL A 91 -10.53 -14.45 -11.60
N THR A 92 -11.22 -15.18 -10.71
CA THR A 92 -10.78 -16.48 -10.23
C THR A 92 -11.73 -17.60 -10.59
N THR A 93 -11.20 -18.82 -10.60
CA THR A 93 -12.02 -20.04 -10.59
C THR A 93 -12.63 -20.27 -9.18
N SER A 94 -13.33 -21.38 -8.98
CA SER A 94 -13.95 -21.72 -7.69
C SER A 94 -12.97 -22.37 -6.71
N GLY A 95 -13.36 -22.43 -5.44
CA GLY A 95 -12.62 -23.10 -4.38
C GLY A 95 -11.58 -22.22 -3.71
N THR A 96 -10.41 -22.77 -3.39
CA THR A 96 -9.33 -22.05 -2.68
C THR A 96 -8.79 -20.85 -3.43
N ALA A 97 -8.93 -20.80 -4.76
CA ALA A 97 -8.59 -19.66 -5.60
C ALA A 97 -9.16 -18.33 -5.07
N VAL A 98 -10.43 -18.35 -4.65
CA VAL A 98 -11.09 -17.18 -4.08
C VAL A 98 -10.48 -16.82 -2.73
N ALA A 99 -10.21 -17.81 -1.88
CA ALA A 99 -9.66 -17.61 -0.54
C ALA A 99 -8.27 -16.97 -0.57
N GLU A 100 -7.45 -17.26 -1.59
CA GLU A 100 -6.13 -16.67 -1.78
C GLU A 100 -6.19 -15.14 -2.01
N CYS A 101 -7.33 -14.58 -2.44
CA CYS A 101 -7.49 -13.14 -2.60
C CYS A 101 -7.65 -12.38 -1.26
N LEU A 102 -7.93 -13.06 -0.14
CA LEU A 102 -8.24 -12.43 1.14
C LEU A 102 -7.18 -11.44 1.62
N PRO A 103 -5.86 -11.71 1.57
CA PRO A 103 -4.86 -10.73 2.01
C PRO A 103 -4.94 -9.39 1.25
N ALA A 104 -5.10 -9.44 -0.07
CA ALA A 104 -5.25 -8.23 -0.90
C ALA A 104 -6.58 -7.50 -0.61
N VAL A 105 -7.66 -8.25 -0.38
CA VAL A 105 -8.97 -7.70 0.03
C VAL A 105 -8.85 -6.95 1.36
N VAL A 106 -8.13 -7.50 2.34
CA VAL A 106 -7.89 -6.84 3.63
C VAL A 106 -7.10 -5.54 3.43
N GLU A 107 -6.01 -5.56 2.67
CA GLU A 107 -5.22 -4.35 2.38
C GLU A 107 -6.07 -3.30 1.66
N ALA A 108 -6.83 -3.68 0.61
CA ALA A 108 -7.71 -2.79 -0.13
C ALA A 108 -8.81 -2.16 0.75
N ARG A 109 -9.35 -2.92 1.71
CA ARG A 109 -10.35 -2.41 2.66
C ARG A 109 -9.83 -1.25 3.49
N TYR A 110 -8.64 -1.40 4.06
CA TYR A 110 -8.05 -0.40 4.95
C TYR A 110 -7.40 0.76 4.20
N SER A 111 -6.92 0.54 2.97
CA SER A 111 -6.38 1.58 2.10
C SER A 111 -7.43 2.25 1.19
N CYS A 112 -8.71 1.80 1.25
CA CYS A 112 -9.83 2.37 0.50
C CYS A 112 -9.68 2.33 -1.02
N HIS A 113 -9.04 1.30 -1.59
CA HIS A 113 -8.89 1.16 -3.03
C HIS A 113 -9.94 0.23 -3.63
N PRO A 114 -10.46 0.54 -4.84
CA PRO A 114 -11.57 -0.17 -5.47
C PRO A 114 -11.11 -1.50 -6.11
N LEU A 115 -10.76 -2.49 -5.30
CA LEU A 115 -10.45 -3.84 -5.75
C LEU A 115 -11.73 -4.64 -5.93
N ILE A 116 -11.91 -5.27 -7.09
CA ILE A 116 -13.03 -6.18 -7.35
C ILE A 116 -12.53 -7.62 -7.38
N VAL A 117 -13.19 -8.53 -6.67
CA VAL A 117 -13.00 -9.98 -6.81
C VAL A 117 -14.21 -10.54 -7.53
N LEU A 118 -14.01 -11.00 -8.76
CA LEU A 118 -15.01 -11.73 -9.53
C LEU A 118 -14.67 -13.22 -9.45
N SER A 119 -15.41 -13.96 -8.65
CA SER A 119 -15.19 -15.38 -8.47
C SER A 119 -16.27 -16.21 -9.20
N ALA A 120 -15.83 -17.13 -10.04
CA ALA A 120 -16.72 -18.16 -10.55
C ALA A 120 -17.01 -19.18 -9.42
N ASP A 121 -18.26 -19.64 -9.35
CA ASP A 121 -18.68 -20.67 -8.40
C ASP A 121 -19.38 -21.80 -9.14
N ARG A 122 -19.52 -22.94 -8.48
CA ARG A 122 -20.39 -23.99 -8.97
C ARG A 122 -21.86 -23.61 -8.75
N PRO A 123 -22.78 -24.14 -9.60
CA PRO A 123 -24.21 -23.98 -9.39
C PRO A 123 -24.64 -24.41 -7.97
N ALA A 124 -25.68 -23.75 -7.46
CA ALA A 124 -26.08 -23.85 -6.04
C ALA A 124 -26.36 -25.28 -5.55
N GLU A 125 -26.81 -26.18 -6.45
CA GLU A 125 -27.07 -27.58 -6.13
C GLU A 125 -25.83 -28.37 -5.71
N PHE A 126 -24.63 -27.87 -6.02
CA PHE A 126 -23.38 -28.50 -5.56
C PHE A 126 -22.98 -28.10 -4.14
N ARG A 127 -23.60 -27.07 -3.56
CA ARG A 127 -23.24 -26.58 -2.22
C ARG A 127 -23.46 -27.67 -1.16
N GLY A 128 -22.41 -27.85 -0.30
CA GLY A 128 -22.44 -28.90 0.71
C GLY A 128 -22.28 -30.32 0.22
N SER A 129 -22.10 -30.54 -1.09
CA SER A 129 -21.95 -31.89 -1.68
C SER A 129 -20.56 -32.49 -1.45
N GLY A 130 -19.55 -31.69 -1.11
CA GLY A 130 -18.15 -32.11 -1.06
C GLY A 130 -17.52 -32.37 -2.43
N ALA A 131 -18.15 -31.90 -3.51
CA ALA A 131 -17.57 -31.97 -4.86
C ALA A 131 -16.26 -31.15 -4.94
N PRO A 132 -15.30 -31.51 -5.82
CA PRO A 132 -14.04 -30.79 -5.94
C PRO A 132 -14.26 -29.29 -6.20
N GLN A 133 -13.49 -28.43 -5.52
CA GLN A 133 -13.55 -26.96 -5.61
C GLN A 133 -14.92 -26.36 -5.24
N VAL A 134 -15.69 -27.02 -4.39
CA VAL A 134 -16.92 -26.48 -3.79
C VAL A 134 -16.64 -26.12 -2.34
N ILE A 135 -16.75 -24.83 -2.04
CA ILE A 135 -16.65 -24.27 -0.68
C ILE A 135 -17.75 -23.23 -0.49
N GLU A 136 -17.90 -22.70 0.69
CA GLU A 136 -18.80 -21.60 1.01
C GLU A 136 -18.16 -20.28 0.56
N GLN A 137 -18.27 -19.94 -0.74
CA GLN A 137 -17.66 -18.72 -1.32
C GLN A 137 -18.46 -17.45 -1.01
N GLU A 138 -19.78 -17.55 -0.91
CA GLU A 138 -20.61 -16.42 -0.53
C GLU A 138 -20.24 -15.93 0.87
N GLY A 139 -19.93 -14.61 0.97
CA GLY A 139 -19.52 -14.02 2.23
C GLY A 139 -18.15 -14.44 2.76
N LEU A 140 -17.33 -15.11 1.96
CA LEU A 140 -15.99 -15.57 2.34
C LEU A 140 -15.12 -14.47 2.92
N PHE A 141 -15.21 -13.24 2.40
CA PHE A 141 -14.44 -12.10 2.87
C PHE A 141 -15.09 -11.36 4.05
N GLY A 142 -16.27 -11.81 4.53
CA GLY A 142 -16.97 -11.20 5.67
C GLY A 142 -17.12 -9.67 5.51
N GLY A 143 -16.86 -8.92 6.57
CA GLY A 143 -16.96 -7.46 6.58
C GLY A 143 -15.84 -6.73 5.82
N TYR A 144 -14.89 -7.44 5.21
CA TYR A 144 -13.83 -6.80 4.44
C TYR A 144 -14.25 -6.41 3.03
N ALA A 145 -15.21 -7.12 2.42
CA ALA A 145 -15.72 -6.79 1.09
C ALA A 145 -17.23 -6.56 1.11
N THR A 146 -17.70 -5.62 0.28
CA THR A 146 -19.11 -5.47 -0.05
C THR A 146 -19.47 -6.53 -1.09
N THR A 147 -20.67 -7.13 -0.98
CA THR A 147 -21.16 -8.14 -1.95
C THR A 147 -22.28 -7.60 -2.85
N ASP A 148 -22.83 -6.46 -2.49
CA ASP A 148 -23.91 -5.79 -3.23
C ASP A 148 -23.35 -4.60 -4.02
N PRO A 149 -23.35 -4.65 -5.36
CA PRO A 149 -22.88 -3.56 -6.21
C PRO A 149 -23.60 -2.22 -5.97
N GLU A 150 -24.89 -2.25 -5.59
CA GLU A 150 -25.66 -1.04 -5.34
C GLU A 150 -25.24 -0.33 -4.04
N GLN A 151 -24.81 -1.09 -3.06
CA GLN A 151 -24.30 -0.56 -1.79
C GLN A 151 -22.82 -0.19 -1.85
N TRP A 152 -22.08 -0.68 -2.84
CA TRP A 152 -20.67 -0.37 -2.96
C TRP A 152 -20.42 1.13 -3.13
N GLU A 153 -19.52 1.66 -2.33
CA GLU A 153 -19.19 3.10 -2.34
C GLU A 153 -18.15 3.47 -3.40
N GLY A 154 -17.63 2.52 -4.16
CA GLY A 154 -16.47 2.73 -5.05
C GLY A 154 -15.16 2.92 -4.26
N ARG A 155 -15.13 2.51 -3.00
CA ARG A 155 -13.97 2.53 -2.10
C ARG A 155 -13.89 1.22 -1.36
N GLY A 156 -12.70 0.64 -1.38
CA GLY A 156 -12.51 -0.70 -0.82
C GLY A 156 -13.09 -1.81 -1.71
N PRO A 157 -13.03 -3.06 -1.24
CA PRO A 157 -13.31 -4.22 -2.07
C PRO A 157 -14.80 -4.47 -2.34
N LEU A 158 -15.06 -4.99 -3.55
CA LEU A 158 -16.32 -5.60 -3.93
C LEU A 158 -16.07 -7.07 -4.28
N HIS A 159 -16.89 -7.98 -3.78
CA HIS A 159 -16.86 -9.39 -4.14
C HIS A 159 -18.14 -9.81 -4.86
N LEU A 160 -18.00 -10.25 -6.12
CA LEU A 160 -19.07 -10.83 -6.91
C LEU A 160 -18.82 -12.33 -7.08
N ASN A 161 -19.64 -13.15 -6.43
CA ASN A 161 -19.59 -14.60 -6.56
C ASN A 161 -20.66 -15.06 -7.54
N VAL A 162 -20.24 -15.63 -8.67
CA VAL A 162 -21.14 -15.93 -9.78
C VAL A 162 -21.18 -17.44 -10.03
N PRO A 163 -22.34 -18.09 -9.79
CA PRO A 163 -22.54 -19.48 -10.16
C PRO A 163 -22.54 -19.64 -11.67
N LEU A 164 -21.62 -20.44 -12.19
CA LEU A 164 -21.47 -20.67 -13.62
C LEU A 164 -21.45 -22.17 -13.94
N GLU A 165 -22.05 -22.53 -15.05
CA GLU A 165 -21.81 -23.83 -15.69
C GLU A 165 -20.45 -23.84 -16.40
N GLU A 166 -19.87 -25.01 -16.60
CA GLU A 166 -18.67 -25.12 -17.45
C GLU A 166 -19.04 -24.76 -18.88
N SER A 167 -18.63 -23.58 -19.28
CA SER A 167 -18.86 -23.10 -20.64
C SER A 167 -17.59 -23.29 -21.46
N GLY A 168 -17.75 -23.85 -22.66
CA GLY A 168 -16.70 -23.97 -23.66
C GLY A 168 -17.20 -23.47 -25.00
N GLY A 169 -16.34 -22.81 -25.77
CA GLY A 169 -16.62 -22.32 -27.10
C GLY A 169 -15.78 -21.12 -27.47
N ALA A 170 -15.63 -20.86 -28.74
CA ALA A 170 -15.07 -19.61 -29.24
C ALA A 170 -16.09 -18.50 -29.09
N PHE A 171 -15.64 -17.33 -28.65
CA PHE A 171 -16.46 -16.12 -28.63
C PHE A 171 -15.99 -15.20 -29.76
N ASP A 172 -16.93 -14.58 -30.44
CA ASP A 172 -16.62 -13.55 -31.41
C ASP A 172 -16.10 -12.31 -30.71
N CYS A 173 -15.23 -11.55 -31.39
CA CYS A 173 -14.77 -10.27 -30.93
C CYS A 173 -15.96 -9.34 -30.66
N TRP A 174 -15.94 -8.62 -29.55
CA TRP A 174 -16.97 -7.69 -29.15
C TRP A 174 -16.39 -6.41 -28.57
N GLN A 175 -17.06 -5.29 -28.76
CA GLN A 175 -16.67 -4.01 -28.25
C GLN A 175 -17.15 -3.87 -26.79
N ALA A 176 -16.24 -3.79 -25.85
CA ALA A 176 -16.51 -3.42 -24.47
C ALA A 176 -16.57 -1.89 -24.35
N VAL A 177 -17.56 -1.40 -23.62
CA VAL A 177 -17.71 0.04 -23.33
C VAL A 177 -17.58 0.24 -21.83
N VAL A 178 -16.48 0.83 -21.41
CA VAL A 178 -16.22 1.14 -19.99
C VAL A 178 -16.97 2.41 -19.63
N GLY A 179 -17.81 2.33 -18.59
CA GLY A 179 -18.55 3.47 -18.05
C GLY A 179 -17.67 4.40 -17.21
N ASP A 180 -18.23 5.53 -16.84
CA ASP A 180 -17.57 6.47 -15.95
C ASP A 180 -17.54 5.94 -14.51
N PHE A 181 -16.37 5.96 -13.87
CA PHE A 181 -16.24 5.63 -12.47
C PHE A 181 -16.33 6.89 -11.60
N ALA A 182 -17.24 6.88 -10.65
CA ALA A 182 -17.36 7.94 -9.66
C ALA A 182 -17.68 7.34 -8.28
N PRO A 183 -16.74 7.34 -7.33
CA PRO A 183 -17.00 6.90 -5.96
C PRO A 183 -18.12 7.74 -5.32
N LYS A 184 -18.98 7.10 -4.51
CA LYS A 184 -20.03 7.82 -3.77
C LYS A 184 -19.44 8.93 -2.92
N LYS A 185 -20.04 10.13 -2.96
CA LYS A 185 -19.55 11.27 -2.19
C LYS A 185 -19.72 11.04 -0.69
N ILE A 186 -18.64 11.21 0.07
CA ILE A 186 -18.68 11.19 1.54
C ILE A 186 -19.09 12.59 2.00
N SER A 187 -20.09 12.68 2.87
CA SER A 187 -20.44 13.91 3.59
C SER A 187 -19.54 14.06 4.82
N PHE A 188 -19.09 15.25 5.09
CA PHE A 188 -18.25 15.58 6.24
C PHE A 188 -18.59 16.97 6.79
N GLU A 189 -18.24 17.22 8.04
CA GLU A 189 -18.36 18.52 8.68
C GLU A 189 -16.97 19.02 9.09
N VAL A 190 -16.66 20.27 8.76
CA VAL A 190 -15.35 20.87 9.03
C VAL A 190 -15.28 21.62 10.35
N ARG A 191 -16.40 21.72 11.10
CA ARG A 191 -16.45 22.47 12.34
C ARG A 191 -15.40 21.99 13.36
N ALA A 192 -15.28 20.69 13.55
CA ALA A 192 -14.31 20.14 14.49
C ALA A 192 -12.85 20.51 14.09
N LEU A 193 -12.53 20.53 12.79
CA LEU A 193 -11.21 20.96 12.31
C LEU A 193 -10.99 22.45 12.56
N ARG A 194 -12.00 23.28 12.32
CA ARG A 194 -11.93 24.72 12.59
C ARG A 194 -11.69 25.00 14.07
N ASP A 195 -12.51 24.43 14.93
CA ASP A 195 -12.39 24.57 16.39
C ASP A 195 -11.02 24.07 16.89
N PHE A 196 -10.50 23.01 16.27
CA PHE A 196 -9.17 22.46 16.57
C PHE A 196 -8.04 23.41 16.17
N LEU A 197 -8.14 24.14 15.08
CA LEU A 197 -7.12 25.09 14.61
C LEU A 197 -7.20 26.44 15.35
N GLU A 198 -8.39 26.98 15.59
CA GLU A 198 -8.64 28.29 16.22
C GLU A 198 -8.46 28.27 17.75
N GLY A 199 -8.53 27.11 18.36
CA GLY A 199 -8.43 26.98 19.81
C GLY A 199 -7.05 27.41 20.35
N ARG A 200 -7.01 28.13 21.50
CA ARG A 200 -5.75 28.46 22.19
C ARG A 200 -5.01 27.20 22.60
N VAL A 201 -3.73 27.06 22.21
CA VAL A 201 -2.92 25.87 22.46
C VAL A 201 -1.70 26.21 23.31
N PHE A 202 -1.55 25.52 24.44
CA PHE A 202 -0.48 25.79 25.40
C PHE A 202 0.90 25.26 24.95
N ARG A 203 0.95 24.34 23.95
CA ARG A 203 2.19 23.69 23.48
C ARG A 203 2.31 23.62 21.96
N GLY A 204 1.56 24.42 21.26
CA GLY A 204 1.58 24.43 19.79
C GLY A 204 0.86 23.25 19.13
N ILE A 205 0.83 23.32 17.80
CA ILE A 205 0.26 22.29 16.90
C ILE A 205 1.38 21.77 16.01
N VAL A 206 1.38 20.46 15.75
CA VAL A 206 2.25 19.80 14.76
C VAL A 206 1.36 19.00 13.80
N ALA A 207 1.66 19.05 12.50
CA ALA A 207 1.03 18.18 11.54
C ALA A 207 1.83 16.86 11.41
N MET A 208 1.12 15.73 11.32
CA MET A 208 1.69 14.44 10.93
C MET A 208 1.00 13.98 9.65
N VAL A 209 1.77 13.84 8.59
CA VAL A 209 1.27 13.49 7.26
C VAL A 209 1.73 12.09 6.88
N GLY A 210 0.79 11.16 6.85
CA GLY A 210 1.01 9.81 6.32
C GLY A 210 0.83 9.76 4.81
N GLY A 211 0.57 8.57 4.24
CA GLY A 211 0.30 8.42 2.81
C GLY A 211 -0.86 9.29 2.34
N LEU A 212 -0.66 9.96 1.21
CA LEU A 212 -1.65 10.78 0.52
C LEU A 212 -1.87 10.26 -0.91
N GLU A 213 -3.12 10.32 -1.35
CA GLU A 213 -3.43 10.16 -2.76
C GLU A 213 -2.85 11.32 -3.59
N LEU A 214 -2.62 11.07 -4.87
CA LEU A 214 -1.99 12.06 -5.75
C LEU A 214 -2.77 13.38 -5.78
N GLU A 215 -4.11 13.29 -5.84
CA GLU A 215 -5.01 14.45 -5.87
C GLU A 215 -5.07 15.24 -4.55
N ASP A 216 -4.62 14.68 -3.44
CA ASP A 216 -4.63 15.34 -2.14
C ASP A 216 -3.35 16.16 -1.87
N ARG A 217 -2.24 15.83 -2.55
CA ARG A 217 -0.88 16.32 -2.24
C ARG A 217 -0.75 17.85 -2.35
N GLU A 218 -1.20 18.41 -3.45
CA GLU A 218 -1.08 19.85 -3.71
C GLU A 218 -1.84 20.67 -2.68
N GLU A 219 -3.09 20.30 -2.41
CA GLU A 219 -3.93 20.99 -1.43
C GLU A 219 -3.35 20.90 -0.01
N VAL A 220 -2.88 19.69 0.39
CA VAL A 220 -2.24 19.50 1.70
C VAL A 220 -0.96 20.31 1.82
N TYR A 221 -0.13 20.36 0.78
CA TYR A 221 1.10 21.15 0.77
C TYR A 221 0.81 22.64 0.99
N TYR A 222 -0.10 23.24 0.22
CA TYR A 222 -0.43 24.65 0.37
C TYR A 222 -1.10 24.96 1.70
N PHE A 223 -2.01 24.11 2.15
CA PHE A 223 -2.62 24.23 3.47
C PHE A 223 -1.59 24.26 4.60
N LEU A 224 -0.61 23.37 4.60
CA LEU A 224 0.44 23.32 5.63
C LEU A 224 1.36 24.54 5.53
N LYS A 225 1.65 24.99 4.32
CA LYS A 225 2.46 26.19 4.09
C LYS A 225 1.78 27.46 4.62
N ASP A 226 0.48 27.63 4.36
CA ASP A 226 -0.30 28.76 4.86
C ASP A 226 -0.44 28.72 6.39
N LEU A 227 -0.61 27.52 6.95
CA LEU A 227 -0.75 27.31 8.39
C LEU A 227 0.56 27.59 9.16
N GLY A 228 1.73 27.37 8.53
CA GLY A 228 3.05 27.70 9.07
C GLY A 228 3.46 26.91 10.30
N ILE A 229 2.96 25.66 10.48
CA ILE A 229 3.27 24.82 11.62
C ILE A 229 4.34 23.76 11.26
N PRO A 230 5.06 23.19 12.27
CA PRO A 230 5.98 22.09 12.03
C PRO A 230 5.27 20.85 11.50
N VAL A 231 5.92 20.14 10.57
CA VAL A 231 5.36 18.98 9.88
C VAL A 231 6.30 17.78 9.99
N ILE A 232 5.78 16.66 10.46
CA ILE A 232 6.37 15.34 10.29
C ILE A 232 5.64 14.69 9.12
N ALA A 233 6.33 14.47 8.01
CA ALA A 233 5.74 13.85 6.82
C ALA A 233 6.49 12.57 6.45
N ASP A 234 5.74 11.52 6.20
CA ASP A 234 6.26 10.28 5.65
C ASP A 234 6.59 10.43 4.17
N VAL A 235 7.54 9.65 3.67
CA VAL A 235 7.92 9.65 2.25
C VAL A 235 6.73 9.33 1.33
N ASN A 236 5.85 8.40 1.73
CA ASN A 236 4.65 8.04 0.96
C ASN A 236 3.55 9.11 0.99
N SER A 237 3.74 10.21 1.74
CA SER A 237 2.92 11.41 1.57
C SER A 237 3.13 12.08 0.21
N GLY A 238 4.33 11.87 -0.39
CA GLY A 238 4.74 12.47 -1.65
C GLY A 238 4.94 13.99 -1.62
N ILE A 239 4.93 14.60 -0.41
CA ILE A 239 5.18 16.03 -0.20
C ILE A 239 6.35 16.30 0.74
N ARG A 240 6.93 15.27 1.39
CA ARG A 240 7.97 15.41 2.40
C ARG A 240 9.15 16.26 1.92
N GLU A 241 9.64 15.99 0.74
CA GLU A 241 10.80 16.66 0.12
C GLU A 241 10.52 18.13 -0.25
N ALA A 242 9.25 18.46 -0.50
CA ALA A 242 8.83 19.83 -0.86
C ALA A 242 8.62 20.74 0.35
N LEU A 243 8.49 20.20 1.57
CA LEU A 243 8.16 20.98 2.77
C LEU A 243 9.28 21.90 3.25
N GLY A 244 10.53 21.66 2.87
CA GLY A 244 11.66 22.50 3.25
C GLY A 244 11.77 22.73 4.76
N SER A 245 11.73 23.99 5.21
CA SER A 245 11.84 24.36 6.62
C SER A 245 10.63 24.00 7.49
N LEU A 246 9.51 23.62 6.91
CA LEU A 246 8.36 23.14 7.68
C LEU A 246 8.60 21.72 8.21
N TRP A 247 9.40 20.90 7.50
CA TRP A 247 9.64 19.53 7.88
C TRP A 247 10.56 19.42 9.11
N ILE A 248 10.17 18.61 10.08
CA ILE A 248 10.99 18.25 11.24
C ILE A 248 11.05 16.72 11.39
N PRO A 249 12.18 16.15 11.86
CA PRO A 249 12.25 14.74 12.21
C PRO A 249 11.41 14.45 13.46
N GLU A 250 10.78 13.28 13.53
CA GLU A 250 9.96 12.91 14.71
C GLU A 250 10.74 12.95 16.02
N GLN A 251 12.06 12.74 15.96
CA GLN A 251 12.96 12.77 17.12
C GLN A 251 12.99 14.15 17.80
N ALA A 252 12.63 15.22 17.10
CA ALA A 252 12.55 16.56 17.66
C ALA A 252 11.44 16.68 18.73
N LEU A 253 10.43 15.82 18.67
CA LEU A 253 9.29 15.82 19.59
C LEU A 253 9.39 14.78 20.71
N ILE A 254 10.41 13.92 20.71
CA ILE A 254 10.59 12.92 21.77
C ILE A 254 10.84 13.63 23.11
N GLY A 255 10.01 13.35 24.11
CA GLY A 255 10.06 13.97 25.44
C GLY A 255 9.45 15.37 25.53
N ASN A 256 8.98 15.96 24.41
CA ASN A 256 8.29 17.25 24.39
C ASN A 256 7.18 17.26 23.34
N LEU A 257 6.12 16.49 23.58
CA LEU A 257 4.97 16.40 22.68
C LEU A 257 4.21 17.73 22.62
N PRO A 258 3.69 18.10 21.44
CA PRO A 258 2.83 19.27 21.29
C PRO A 258 1.48 19.08 21.99
N GLY A 259 0.77 20.18 22.23
CA GLY A 259 -0.59 20.12 22.77
C GLY A 259 -1.58 19.50 21.79
N ARG A 260 -1.33 19.66 20.49
CA ARG A 260 -2.20 19.16 19.41
C ARG A 260 -1.41 18.52 18.28
N ILE A 261 -1.95 17.44 17.73
CA ILE A 261 -1.47 16.80 16.50
C ILE A 261 -2.59 16.73 15.49
N LEU A 262 -2.36 17.31 14.31
CA LEU A 262 -3.21 17.19 13.14
C LEU A 262 -2.67 16.08 12.24
N ARG A 263 -3.38 14.95 12.12
CA ARG A 263 -3.04 13.91 11.15
C ARG A 263 -3.77 14.14 9.84
N LEU A 264 -3.02 14.12 8.73
CA LEU A 264 -3.56 14.16 7.36
C LEU A 264 -3.14 12.89 6.61
N GLY A 265 -4.11 12.21 6.02
CA GLY A 265 -3.88 10.96 5.28
C GLY A 265 -3.83 9.69 6.14
N GLU A 266 -3.05 8.71 5.67
CA GLU A 266 -2.90 7.40 6.32
C GLU A 266 -2.23 7.50 7.70
N VAL A 267 -2.21 6.38 8.43
CA VAL A 267 -1.48 6.30 9.71
C VAL A 267 0.02 6.43 9.44
N PRO A 268 0.73 7.38 10.12
CA PRO A 268 2.16 7.58 9.92
C PRO A 268 3.00 6.34 10.22
N VAL A 269 4.12 6.21 9.50
CA VAL A 269 5.07 5.09 9.63
C VAL A 269 5.85 5.16 10.93
N GLY A 270 6.13 6.37 11.41
CA GLY A 270 7.02 6.65 12.53
C GLY A 270 6.56 6.05 13.85
N ARG A 271 7.52 5.94 14.78
CA ARG A 271 7.24 5.41 16.11
C ARG A 271 6.43 6.39 16.96
N LEU A 272 6.62 7.69 16.75
CA LEU A 272 5.96 8.74 17.53
C LEU A 272 4.44 8.58 17.53
N TRP A 273 3.84 8.20 16.39
CA TRP A 273 2.40 7.96 16.31
C TRP A 273 1.93 6.92 17.33
N ARG A 274 2.64 5.81 17.45
CA ARG A 274 2.31 4.76 18.43
C ARG A 274 2.53 5.21 19.87
N ASP A 275 3.54 6.06 20.12
CA ASP A 275 3.85 6.55 21.46
C ASP A 275 2.74 7.52 21.94
N LEU A 276 1.90 8.08 21.05
CA LEU A 276 0.72 8.88 21.37
C LEU A 276 -0.37 8.11 22.13
N GLU A 277 -0.39 6.79 22.08
CA GLU A 277 -1.33 5.97 22.90
C GLU A 277 -1.23 6.30 24.39
N ALA A 278 -0.03 6.57 24.89
CA ALA A 278 0.22 6.92 26.28
C ALA A 278 0.15 8.43 26.56
N ALA A 279 -0.01 9.27 25.53
CA ALA A 279 0.09 10.73 25.64
C ALA A 279 -1.29 11.39 25.84
N SER A 280 -1.90 11.22 26.99
CA SER A 280 -3.25 11.77 27.29
C SER A 280 -3.34 13.30 27.25
N GLY A 281 -2.21 14.01 27.34
CA GLY A 281 -2.12 15.48 27.30
C GLY A 281 -2.04 16.06 25.88
N THR A 282 -2.01 15.24 24.83
CA THR A 282 -1.98 15.66 23.43
C THR A 282 -3.31 15.36 22.77
N GLU A 283 -4.01 16.38 22.28
CA GLU A 283 -5.23 16.24 21.50
C GLU A 283 -4.87 15.81 20.07
N VAL A 284 -5.61 14.86 19.48
CA VAL A 284 -5.38 14.38 18.13
C VAL A 284 -6.65 14.53 17.29
N LEU A 285 -6.52 15.21 16.14
CA LEU A 285 -7.54 15.24 15.09
C LEU A 285 -6.97 14.63 13.81
N SER A 286 -7.73 13.76 13.19
CA SER A 286 -7.35 13.06 11.96
C SER A 286 -8.31 13.37 10.82
N VAL A 287 -7.78 13.66 9.64
CA VAL A 287 -8.52 13.73 8.38
C VAL A 287 -8.02 12.62 7.47
N CYS A 288 -8.87 11.63 7.17
CA CYS A 288 -8.46 10.45 6.41
C CYS A 288 -9.64 9.79 5.68
N ARG A 289 -9.35 9.05 4.60
CA ARG A 289 -10.36 8.41 3.73
C ARG A 289 -11.08 7.24 4.41
N ASN A 290 -10.35 6.43 5.18
CA ASN A 290 -10.90 5.24 5.83
C ASN A 290 -11.72 5.54 7.10
N GLY A 291 -11.63 6.75 7.65
CA GLY A 291 -12.34 7.15 8.86
C GLY A 291 -11.84 6.47 10.14
N LEU A 292 -10.63 5.91 10.13
CA LEU A 292 -10.06 5.21 11.28
C LEU A 292 -9.08 6.11 12.05
N PRO A 293 -9.17 6.15 13.39
CA PRO A 293 -8.30 7.01 14.19
C PRO A 293 -6.81 6.60 14.14
N GLY A 294 -6.50 5.32 13.94
CA GLY A 294 -5.14 4.78 14.04
C GLY A 294 -4.57 4.77 15.45
N LEU A 295 -5.37 5.13 16.46
CA LEU A 295 -5.11 5.09 17.89
C LEU A 295 -6.26 4.38 18.58
N ALA A 296 -5.98 3.62 19.65
CA ALA A 296 -6.99 2.97 20.46
C ALA A 296 -7.64 3.95 21.46
N ARG A 297 -6.94 5.04 21.81
CA ARG A 297 -7.48 6.08 22.67
C ARG A 297 -8.43 7.03 21.91
N GLU A 298 -9.24 7.76 22.65
CA GLU A 298 -10.15 8.77 22.10
C GLU A 298 -9.40 9.83 21.27
N SER A 299 -9.90 10.09 20.07
CA SER A 299 -9.42 11.13 19.16
C SER A 299 -10.51 11.49 18.15
N THR A 300 -10.45 12.70 17.61
CA THR A 300 -11.42 13.17 16.60
C THR A 300 -11.02 12.70 15.21
N VAL A 301 -11.99 12.19 14.44
CA VAL A 301 -11.75 11.74 13.05
C VAL A 301 -12.78 12.37 12.12
N ILE A 302 -12.30 12.98 11.05
CA ILE A 302 -13.10 13.43 9.91
C ILE A 302 -12.84 12.48 8.75
N ARG A 303 -13.87 11.71 8.36
CA ARG A 303 -13.79 10.83 7.19
C ARG A 303 -14.04 11.61 5.91
N GLY A 304 -13.09 11.59 4.97
CA GLY A 304 -13.21 12.22 3.65
C GLY A 304 -11.92 12.21 2.87
N GLU A 305 -12.00 12.59 1.60
CA GLU A 305 -10.81 12.94 0.81
C GLU A 305 -10.17 14.18 1.44
N VAL A 306 -8.87 14.10 1.73
CA VAL A 306 -8.20 15.14 2.52
C VAL A 306 -8.31 16.51 1.85
N SER A 307 -8.06 16.58 0.54
CA SER A 307 -8.19 17.82 -0.24
C SER A 307 -9.59 18.42 -0.21
N ARG A 308 -10.64 17.58 -0.24
CA ARG A 308 -12.03 18.08 -0.17
C ARG A 308 -12.38 18.62 1.21
N VAL A 309 -11.90 17.97 2.28
CA VAL A 309 -12.11 18.43 3.66
C VAL A 309 -11.42 19.78 3.85
N LEU A 310 -10.16 19.92 3.40
CA LEU A 310 -9.41 21.18 3.52
C LEU A 310 -10.04 22.31 2.70
N ARG A 311 -10.45 22.07 1.46
CA ARG A 311 -11.21 23.05 0.67
C ARG A 311 -12.54 23.45 1.33
N GLY A 312 -13.22 22.52 1.98
CA GLY A 312 -14.45 22.79 2.74
C GLY A 312 -14.22 23.66 3.98
N LEU A 313 -13.00 23.62 4.56
CA LEU A 313 -12.61 24.50 5.67
C LEU A 313 -12.46 25.94 5.22
N GLY A 314 -11.95 26.16 3.99
CA GLY A 314 -11.61 27.47 3.43
C GLY A 314 -10.26 28.00 3.91
N PRO A 315 -9.95 29.28 3.64
CA PRO A 315 -8.68 29.90 4.03
C PRO A 315 -8.43 29.82 5.54
N VAL A 316 -7.18 29.55 5.90
CA VAL A 316 -6.72 29.51 7.30
C VAL A 316 -5.75 30.66 7.57
N GLU A 317 -5.74 31.14 8.82
CA GLU A 317 -4.71 32.10 9.25
C GLU A 317 -3.44 31.35 9.64
N THR A 318 -2.29 31.98 9.43
CA THR A 318 -0.99 31.47 9.90
C THR A 318 -1.00 31.43 11.42
N ILE A 319 -0.85 30.26 12.01
CA ILE A 319 -0.90 30.04 13.46
C ILE A 319 0.45 29.65 14.07
N GLY A 320 1.43 29.32 13.25
CA GLY A 320 2.75 28.86 13.67
C GLY A 320 3.89 29.77 13.22
N ASP A 321 5.01 29.66 13.91
CA ASP A 321 6.33 30.11 13.48
C ASP A 321 7.31 28.93 13.62
N VAL A 322 7.71 28.37 12.49
CA VAL A 322 8.59 27.21 12.44
C VAL A 322 10.07 27.51 12.76
N SER A 323 10.44 28.78 12.93
CA SER A 323 11.84 29.18 13.09
C SER A 323 12.52 28.51 14.29
N ASP A 324 11.85 28.47 15.43
CA ASP A 324 12.36 27.83 16.65
C ASP A 324 12.41 26.30 16.58
N ASP A 325 11.41 25.69 15.97
CA ASP A 325 11.31 24.22 15.83
C ASP A 325 12.31 23.69 14.81
N PHE A 326 12.51 24.42 13.70
CA PHE A 326 13.56 24.09 12.73
C PHE A 326 14.96 24.25 13.35
N GLY A 327 15.17 25.25 14.21
CA GLY A 327 16.41 25.41 14.98
C GLY A 327 16.73 24.20 15.87
N ARG A 328 15.70 23.56 16.44
CA ARG A 328 15.84 22.31 17.21
C ARG A 328 16.08 21.07 16.34
N ALA A 329 15.50 21.05 15.13
CA ALA A 329 15.66 19.93 14.20
C ALA A 329 17.06 19.87 13.55
N ARG A 330 17.66 21.04 13.28
CA ARG A 330 18.96 21.17 12.59
C ARG A 330 20.09 20.34 13.23
N PRO A 331 20.32 20.37 14.56
CA PRO A 331 21.35 19.55 15.18
C PRO A 331 21.08 18.04 15.06
N LEU A 332 19.81 17.64 15.00
CA LEU A 332 19.43 16.23 14.83
C LEU A 332 19.71 15.75 13.41
N ILE A 333 19.42 16.59 12.42
CA ILE A 333 19.70 16.30 11.00
C ILE A 333 21.21 16.16 10.81
N ALA A 334 22.02 17.13 11.29
CA ALA A 334 23.47 17.09 11.19
C ALA A 334 24.06 15.79 11.81
N ARG A 335 23.55 15.36 12.96
CA ARG A 335 23.99 14.11 13.58
C ARG A 335 23.60 12.85 12.79
N ILE A 336 22.47 12.86 12.08
CA ILE A 336 22.11 11.76 11.18
C ILE A 336 23.13 11.71 10.03
N GLU A 337 23.45 12.85 9.43
CA GLU A 337 24.43 12.99 8.34
C GLU A 337 25.83 12.51 8.79
N GLU A 338 26.33 12.97 9.95
CA GLU A 338 27.59 12.51 10.52
C GLU A 338 27.65 10.98 10.70
N ARG A 339 26.54 10.36 11.09
CA ARG A 339 26.46 8.89 11.25
C ARG A 339 26.43 8.16 9.93
N LEU A 340 25.74 8.69 8.94
CA LEU A 340 25.70 8.12 7.57
C LEU A 340 27.11 8.16 6.95
N GLU A 341 27.88 9.22 7.20
CA GLU A 341 29.27 9.31 6.77
C GLU A 341 30.20 8.35 7.53
N ALA A 342 29.99 8.17 8.84
CA ALA A 342 30.80 7.31 9.68
C ALA A 342 30.58 5.80 9.41
N TYR A 343 29.40 5.42 8.96
CA TYR A 343 29.00 4.04 8.71
C TYR A 343 28.37 3.87 7.32
N PRO A 344 29.13 4.11 6.24
CA PRO A 344 28.56 4.18 4.88
C PRO A 344 27.99 2.87 4.37
N ASP A 345 28.52 1.71 4.82
CA ASP A 345 28.07 0.38 4.39
C ASP A 345 27.05 -0.24 5.38
N SER A 346 26.62 0.52 6.38
CA SER A 346 25.47 0.11 7.21
C SER A 346 24.19 0.03 6.38
N GLU A 347 23.18 -0.69 6.85
CA GLU A 347 21.85 -0.74 6.21
C GLU A 347 21.32 0.69 5.95
N GLN A 348 21.47 1.58 6.94
CA GLN A 348 21.05 2.98 6.85
C GLN A 348 21.86 3.78 5.84
N GLY A 349 23.18 3.59 5.78
CA GLY A 349 24.08 4.24 4.83
C GLY A 349 23.79 3.83 3.39
N LEU A 350 23.64 2.52 3.15
CA LEU A 350 23.33 2.00 1.81
C LEU A 350 21.90 2.39 1.37
N VAL A 351 20.91 2.41 2.28
CA VAL A 351 19.54 2.89 1.96
C VAL A 351 19.54 4.39 1.66
N HIS A 352 20.34 5.19 2.39
CA HIS A 352 20.51 6.60 2.08
C HIS A 352 21.07 6.79 0.66
N LEU A 353 22.16 6.11 0.33
CA LEU A 353 22.77 6.20 -1.00
C LEU A 353 21.80 5.72 -2.09
N LEU A 354 21.11 4.59 -1.87
CA LEU A 354 20.08 4.08 -2.77
C LEU A 354 19.01 5.14 -3.07
N SER A 355 18.62 5.91 -2.07
CA SER A 355 17.60 6.96 -2.21
C SER A 355 18.03 8.10 -3.13
N VAL A 356 19.33 8.36 -3.24
CA VAL A 356 19.90 9.34 -4.17
C VAL A 356 19.82 8.83 -5.62
N TYR A 357 20.12 7.55 -5.82
CA TYR A 357 20.02 6.93 -7.16
C TYR A 357 18.57 6.77 -7.64
N ALA A 358 17.65 6.41 -6.73
CA ALA A 358 16.24 6.21 -7.06
C ALA A 358 15.49 7.49 -7.48
N THR A 359 16.05 8.68 -7.24
CA THR A 359 15.46 9.96 -7.73
C THR A 359 15.43 10.07 -9.25
N THR A 360 16.20 9.25 -9.95
CA THR A 360 16.16 9.18 -11.41
C THR A 360 14.93 8.43 -11.94
N GLY A 361 14.22 7.70 -11.07
CA GLY A 361 13.02 6.94 -11.42
C GLY A 361 11.74 7.77 -11.32
N GLU A 362 10.75 7.45 -12.15
CA GLU A 362 9.46 8.14 -12.13
C GLU A 362 8.57 7.73 -10.96
N SER A 363 8.68 6.47 -10.50
CA SER A 363 7.86 5.92 -9.43
C SER A 363 8.67 5.09 -8.45
N LEU A 364 8.37 5.27 -7.16
CA LEU A 364 8.98 4.56 -6.05
C LEU A 364 7.92 3.76 -5.29
N TYR A 365 8.19 2.47 -5.04
CA TYR A 365 7.41 1.67 -4.11
C TYR A 365 8.28 1.25 -2.92
N LEU A 366 7.78 1.47 -1.71
CA LEU A 366 8.47 1.14 -0.48
C LEU A 366 7.77 0.02 0.29
N GLY A 367 8.48 -1.07 0.45
CA GLY A 367 8.04 -2.22 1.21
C GLY A 367 7.93 -1.94 2.71
N ASN A 368 6.96 -2.58 3.35
CA ASN A 368 6.77 -2.53 4.79
C ASN A 368 7.98 -3.08 5.56
N SER A 369 7.95 -3.04 6.88
CA SER A 369 9.03 -3.41 7.80
C SER A 369 10.13 -2.34 7.86
N LEU A 370 11.40 -2.68 7.66
CA LEU A 370 12.52 -1.74 7.71
C LEU A 370 12.61 -0.83 6.49
N PRO A 371 12.43 -1.29 5.25
CA PRO A 371 12.67 -0.46 4.07
C PRO A 371 11.98 0.91 4.11
N ILE A 372 10.66 0.94 4.31
CA ILE A 372 9.93 2.23 4.38
C ILE A 372 10.34 3.09 5.57
N ARG A 373 10.71 2.47 6.72
CA ARG A 373 11.16 3.20 7.91
C ARG A 373 12.53 3.81 7.73
N GLU A 374 13.46 3.05 7.18
CA GLU A 374 14.81 3.53 6.91
C GLU A 374 14.83 4.58 5.82
N TRP A 375 14.01 4.42 4.79
CA TRP A 375 13.82 5.47 3.78
C TRP A 375 13.22 6.74 4.38
N ASN A 376 12.28 6.60 5.30
CA ASN A 376 11.66 7.72 6.00
C ASN A 376 12.67 8.49 6.86
N ASP A 377 13.51 7.76 7.61
CA ASP A 377 14.46 8.34 8.55
C ASP A 377 15.76 8.81 7.89
N PHE A 378 16.24 8.09 6.88
CA PHE A 378 17.58 8.26 6.32
C PHE A 378 17.62 8.56 4.83
N GLY A 379 16.54 8.33 4.06
CA GLY A 379 16.49 8.66 2.64
C GLY A 379 16.71 10.15 2.36
N GLN A 380 17.21 10.49 1.16
CA GLN A 380 17.43 11.87 0.73
C GLN A 380 16.13 12.70 0.83
N ARG A 381 16.26 14.05 0.92
CA ARG A 381 15.16 14.99 1.10
C ARG A 381 15.23 16.20 0.19
N GLU A 382 16.12 16.19 -0.78
CA GLU A 382 16.36 17.32 -1.68
C GLU A 382 15.46 17.29 -2.90
N THR A 383 15.19 16.08 -3.43
CA THR A 383 14.47 15.88 -4.68
C THR A 383 13.19 15.09 -4.43
N PRO A 384 12.01 15.67 -4.72
CA PRO A 384 10.75 14.94 -4.62
C PRO A 384 10.66 13.77 -5.62
N TYR A 385 10.01 12.69 -5.19
CA TYR A 385 9.65 11.58 -6.07
C TYR A 385 8.33 11.89 -6.77
N ALA A 386 8.22 11.59 -8.05
CA ALA A 386 7.00 11.85 -8.83
C ALA A 386 5.80 11.09 -8.23
N ARG A 387 5.99 9.80 -7.93
CA ARG A 387 4.97 8.94 -7.32
C ARG A 387 5.60 8.05 -6.26
N VAL A 388 4.98 7.97 -5.10
CA VAL A 388 5.40 7.06 -4.02
C VAL A 388 4.23 6.17 -3.62
N PHE A 389 4.45 4.86 -3.65
CA PHE A 389 3.48 3.84 -3.28
C PHE A 389 3.96 3.01 -2.08
N ALA A 390 3.00 2.53 -1.30
CA ALA A 390 3.20 1.53 -0.26
C ALA A 390 1.88 0.86 0.09
N ASN A 391 1.91 -0.34 0.66
CA ASN A 391 0.73 -1.00 1.24
C ASN A 391 0.64 -0.64 2.73
N ARG A 392 -0.12 0.41 3.05
CA ARG A 392 -0.25 0.95 4.41
C ARG A 392 -1.63 0.76 5.02
N GLY A 393 -2.51 0.00 4.39
CA GLY A 393 -3.81 -0.36 4.94
C GLY A 393 -3.70 -1.31 6.13
N ALA A 394 -3.27 -2.54 5.90
CA ALA A 394 -3.06 -3.57 6.91
C ALA A 394 -1.59 -3.76 7.31
N ASN A 395 -0.66 -3.19 6.55
CA ASN A 395 0.78 -3.24 6.77
C ASN A 395 1.41 -4.66 6.73
N GLY A 396 0.83 -5.61 5.99
CA GLY A 396 1.40 -6.92 5.73
C GLY A 396 2.71 -6.83 4.92
N ILE A 397 3.49 -7.93 4.90
CA ILE A 397 4.68 -8.05 4.03
C ILE A 397 4.40 -8.86 2.78
N ASP A 398 3.25 -9.49 2.70
CA ASP A 398 2.76 -10.30 1.59
C ASP A 398 2.30 -9.45 0.40
N GLY A 399 2.47 -9.96 -0.81
CA GLY A 399 1.97 -9.39 -2.06
C GLY A 399 2.50 -8.01 -2.46
N GLN A 400 3.56 -7.54 -1.82
CA GLN A 400 4.03 -6.17 -2.06
C GLN A 400 4.79 -6.01 -3.37
N VAL A 401 5.53 -7.03 -3.81
CA VAL A 401 6.18 -7.04 -5.13
C VAL A 401 5.11 -7.07 -6.22
N SER A 402 4.06 -7.88 -6.04
CA SER A 402 2.90 -7.92 -6.95
C SER A 402 2.18 -6.57 -7.01
N THR A 403 1.97 -5.90 -5.85
CA THR A 403 1.36 -4.56 -5.82
C THR A 403 2.24 -3.53 -6.54
N TRP A 404 3.55 -3.55 -6.32
CA TRP A 404 4.49 -2.69 -7.03
C TRP A 404 4.41 -2.87 -8.54
N LEU A 405 4.46 -4.13 -9.02
CA LEU A 405 4.35 -4.42 -10.45
C LEU A 405 3.02 -3.93 -11.03
N GLY A 406 1.91 -4.05 -10.28
CA GLY A 406 0.62 -3.50 -10.68
C GLY A 406 0.61 -1.97 -10.69
N ALA A 407 1.07 -1.33 -9.61
CA ALA A 407 1.07 0.13 -9.47
C ALA A 407 1.99 0.84 -10.47
N THR A 408 2.95 0.13 -11.03
CA THR A 408 3.93 0.69 -11.97
C THR A 408 3.96 -0.03 -13.31
N ALA A 409 2.89 -0.76 -13.64
CA ALA A 409 2.87 -1.67 -14.79
C ALA A 409 3.22 -1.00 -16.13
N GLU A 410 2.87 0.26 -16.30
CA GLU A 410 3.09 1.05 -17.50
C GLU A 410 4.14 2.17 -17.31
N THR A 411 4.86 2.15 -16.18
CA THR A 411 5.84 3.18 -15.83
C THR A 411 7.25 2.73 -16.16
N GLU A 412 7.96 3.52 -16.95
CA GLU A 412 9.40 3.39 -17.19
C GLU A 412 10.18 3.86 -15.95
N GLY A 413 11.30 3.23 -15.65
CA GLY A 413 12.19 3.65 -14.57
C GLY A 413 11.66 3.42 -13.16
N ALA A 414 10.72 2.49 -12.96
CA ALA A 414 10.09 2.23 -11.67
C ALA A 414 11.00 1.49 -10.68
N TRP A 415 11.06 1.99 -9.44
CA TRP A 415 11.83 1.40 -8.35
C TRP A 415 10.92 0.76 -7.30
N GLY A 416 11.27 -0.45 -6.86
CA GLY A 416 10.61 -1.13 -5.73
C GLY A 416 11.65 -1.59 -4.71
N VAL A 417 11.51 -1.21 -3.44
CA VAL A 417 12.47 -1.52 -2.36
C VAL A 417 11.82 -2.37 -1.29
N PHE A 418 12.29 -3.58 -1.11
CA PHE A 418 11.68 -4.60 -0.24
C PHE A 418 12.71 -5.24 0.69
N GLY A 419 12.25 -5.80 1.81
CA GLY A 419 13.07 -6.70 2.61
C GLY A 419 13.12 -8.11 2.01
N ASP A 420 14.09 -8.90 2.43
CA ASP A 420 14.29 -10.28 1.99
C ASP A 420 13.07 -11.18 2.26
N LEU A 421 12.47 -11.11 3.47
CA LEU A 421 11.27 -11.90 3.77
C LEU A 421 10.05 -11.46 2.95
N THR A 422 9.96 -10.17 2.57
CA THR A 422 8.91 -9.66 1.68
C THR A 422 9.07 -10.25 0.28
N ALA A 423 10.29 -10.28 -0.26
CA ALA A 423 10.59 -10.89 -1.55
C ALA A 423 10.28 -12.40 -1.55
N LEU A 424 10.65 -13.10 -0.45
CA LEU A 424 10.34 -14.54 -0.29
C LEU A 424 8.84 -14.83 -0.20
N TYR A 425 8.08 -13.91 0.34
CA TYR A 425 6.63 -14.06 0.42
C TYR A 425 5.95 -13.95 -0.96
N ASP A 426 6.62 -13.31 -1.94
CA ASP A 426 6.03 -12.96 -3.24
C ASP A 426 6.88 -13.46 -4.43
N LEU A 427 7.44 -14.68 -4.30
CA LEU A 427 8.36 -15.26 -5.27
C LEU A 427 7.78 -15.43 -6.69
N ALA A 428 6.46 -15.54 -6.81
CA ALA A 428 5.76 -15.69 -8.09
C ALA A 428 5.46 -14.34 -8.80
N ALA A 429 5.58 -13.22 -8.09
CA ALA A 429 5.25 -11.90 -8.64
C ALA A 429 5.94 -11.58 -10.00
N PRO A 430 7.23 -11.95 -10.21
CA PRO A 430 7.89 -11.65 -11.48
C PRO A 430 7.31 -12.39 -12.69
N ALA A 431 6.35 -13.31 -12.53
CA ALA A 431 5.57 -13.86 -13.63
C ALA A 431 4.86 -12.78 -14.47
N MET A 432 4.62 -11.60 -13.87
CA MET A 432 4.01 -10.46 -14.54
C MET A 432 4.99 -9.67 -15.43
N LEU A 433 6.29 -9.83 -15.30
CA LEU A 433 7.31 -9.05 -16.02
C LEU A 433 7.12 -9.03 -17.55
N PRO A 434 6.72 -10.11 -18.23
CA PRO A 434 6.49 -10.07 -19.66
C PRO A 434 5.33 -9.17 -20.10
N GLN A 435 4.48 -8.73 -19.17
CA GLN A 435 3.27 -7.96 -19.44
C GLN A 435 3.37 -6.49 -18.99
N VAL A 436 4.43 -6.12 -18.27
CA VAL A 436 4.66 -4.77 -17.74
C VAL A 436 5.87 -4.10 -18.40
N GLU A 437 5.95 -2.77 -18.30
CA GLU A 437 7.14 -2.03 -18.73
C GLU A 437 8.36 -2.45 -17.91
N GLN A 438 9.48 -2.78 -18.57
CA GLN A 438 10.68 -3.27 -17.91
C GLN A 438 11.88 -2.32 -18.00
N HIS A 439 11.85 -1.36 -18.95
CA HIS A 439 12.97 -0.45 -19.15
C HIS A 439 13.23 0.40 -17.91
N GLY A 440 14.47 0.39 -17.41
CA GLY A 440 14.87 1.12 -16.21
C GLY A 440 14.22 0.63 -14.89
N ARG A 441 13.49 -0.49 -14.91
CA ARG A 441 12.82 -1.06 -13.72
C ARG A 441 13.84 -1.71 -12.79
N VAL A 442 13.80 -1.35 -11.50
CA VAL A 442 14.74 -1.85 -10.49
C VAL A 442 13.97 -2.43 -9.29
N LEU A 443 14.18 -3.72 -9.07
CA LEU A 443 13.69 -4.47 -7.89
C LEU A 443 14.83 -4.57 -6.87
N VAL A 444 14.77 -3.78 -5.82
CA VAL A 444 15.77 -3.83 -4.74
C VAL A 444 15.29 -4.74 -3.61
N VAL A 445 16.13 -5.67 -3.20
CA VAL A 445 15.91 -6.51 -2.02
C VAL A 445 17.01 -6.21 -0.99
N VAL A 446 16.64 -5.58 0.11
CA VAL A 446 17.51 -5.38 1.27
C VAL A 446 17.62 -6.73 1.98
N ASN A 447 18.72 -7.43 1.73
CA ASN A 447 19.01 -8.75 2.26
C ASN A 447 19.86 -8.64 3.53
N ASN A 448 19.21 -8.35 4.65
CA ASN A 448 19.84 -8.28 5.97
C ASN A 448 19.73 -9.60 6.76
N GLY A 449 19.25 -10.68 6.14
CA GLY A 449 19.17 -12.03 6.69
C GLY A 449 17.98 -12.27 7.61
N GLY A 450 16.79 -11.70 7.32
CA GLY A 450 15.54 -11.99 8.01
C GLY A 450 14.83 -10.77 8.60
N GLY A 451 13.89 -10.99 9.52
CA GLY A 451 13.05 -9.96 10.11
C GLY A 451 13.78 -9.07 11.14
N ARG A 452 14.81 -8.36 10.75
CA ARG A 452 15.68 -7.54 11.63
C ARG A 452 14.97 -6.35 12.29
N ILE A 453 13.79 -5.97 11.86
CA ILE A 453 12.95 -4.97 12.54
C ILE A 453 12.71 -5.35 14.02
N PHE A 454 12.69 -6.63 14.33
CA PHE A 454 12.44 -7.12 15.69
C PHE A 454 13.64 -6.92 16.63
N GLU A 455 14.86 -6.78 16.12
CA GLU A 455 16.06 -6.57 16.94
C GLU A 455 16.01 -5.25 17.71
N GLY A 456 15.36 -4.22 17.16
CA GLY A 456 15.16 -2.93 17.82
C GLY A 456 14.12 -2.93 18.96
N LEU A 457 13.47 -4.07 19.27
CA LEU A 457 12.45 -4.15 20.31
C LEU A 457 13.06 -4.52 21.67
N PRO A 458 13.04 -3.62 22.68
CA PRO A 458 13.67 -3.89 23.99
C PRO A 458 13.15 -5.16 24.68
N ARG A 459 11.89 -5.53 24.41
CA ARG A 459 11.28 -6.74 24.98
C ARG A 459 11.96 -8.02 24.48
N LEU A 460 12.49 -8.03 23.27
CA LEU A 460 13.15 -9.20 22.67
C LEU A 460 14.61 -9.34 23.11
N ALA A 461 15.21 -8.30 23.66
CA ALA A 461 16.58 -8.36 24.20
C ALA A 461 16.74 -9.38 25.33
N ARG A 462 15.64 -9.74 26.04
CA ARG A 462 15.62 -10.72 27.13
C ARG A 462 15.49 -12.16 26.66
N LEU A 463 15.21 -12.38 25.37
CA LEU A 463 15.03 -13.72 24.80
C LEU A 463 16.38 -14.41 24.57
N THR A 464 16.40 -15.73 24.68
CA THR A 464 17.55 -16.54 24.25
C THR A 464 17.76 -16.42 22.74
N LYS A 465 18.96 -16.74 22.24
CA LYS A 465 19.25 -16.73 20.81
C LYS A 465 18.22 -17.54 20.02
N ARG A 466 17.93 -18.77 20.46
CA ARG A 466 16.95 -19.66 19.81
C ARG A 466 15.56 -19.03 19.71
N GLN A 467 15.11 -18.34 20.77
CA GLN A 467 13.81 -17.67 20.78
C GLN A 467 13.80 -16.45 19.85
N ARG A 468 14.89 -15.66 19.81
CA ARG A 468 15.04 -14.54 18.87
C ARG A 468 15.05 -15.04 17.42
N ASP A 469 15.84 -16.07 17.12
CA ASP A 469 15.93 -16.65 15.77
C ASP A 469 14.56 -17.12 15.27
N ALA A 470 13.73 -17.70 16.15
CA ALA A 470 12.36 -18.09 15.79
C ALA A 470 11.44 -16.91 15.43
N ILE A 471 11.76 -15.69 15.86
CA ILE A 471 11.02 -14.46 15.54
C ILE A 471 11.61 -13.76 14.32
N ILE A 472 12.94 -13.66 14.27
CA ILE A 472 13.70 -13.00 13.19
C ILE A 472 13.59 -13.82 11.90
N GLN A 473 13.42 -15.13 11.99
CA GLN A 473 13.40 -16.05 10.84
C GLN A 473 14.66 -15.88 9.96
N PRO A 474 15.87 -16.11 10.49
CA PRO A 474 17.08 -16.01 9.70
C PRO A 474 17.01 -16.89 8.46
N GLN A 475 17.34 -16.34 7.31
CA GLN A 475 17.33 -17.05 6.05
C GLN A 475 18.63 -16.83 5.27
N GLN A 476 18.92 -17.77 4.37
CA GLN A 476 20.02 -17.71 3.41
C GLN A 476 19.48 -18.12 2.05
N VAL A 477 18.92 -17.15 1.30
CA VAL A 477 18.37 -17.40 -0.02
C VAL A 477 19.32 -16.91 -1.09
N ASP A 478 19.33 -17.61 -2.21
CA ASP A 478 20.06 -17.22 -3.42
C ASP A 478 19.14 -16.40 -4.32
N LEU A 479 19.19 -15.08 -4.15
CA LEU A 479 18.40 -14.15 -4.96
C LEU A 479 18.89 -14.09 -6.42
N LYS A 480 20.14 -14.46 -6.69
CA LYS A 480 20.65 -14.58 -8.06
C LYS A 480 19.93 -15.68 -8.83
N SER A 481 19.67 -16.82 -8.18
CA SER A 481 18.88 -17.90 -8.78
C SER A 481 17.43 -17.46 -9.03
N TRP A 482 16.84 -16.67 -8.14
CA TRP A 482 15.52 -16.09 -8.36
C TRP A 482 15.49 -15.14 -9.55
N ALA A 483 16.47 -14.24 -9.68
CA ALA A 483 16.62 -13.37 -10.86
C ALA A 483 16.75 -14.19 -12.15
N THR A 484 17.60 -15.23 -12.14
CA THR A 484 17.80 -16.11 -13.29
C THR A 484 16.52 -16.84 -13.69
N MET A 485 15.74 -17.34 -12.72
CA MET A 485 14.48 -18.04 -12.97
C MET A 485 13.47 -17.19 -13.74
N TRP A 486 13.44 -15.89 -13.48
CA TRP A 486 12.50 -14.96 -14.12
C TRP A 486 13.11 -14.09 -15.22
N GLY A 487 14.35 -14.33 -15.60
CA GLY A 487 15.03 -13.63 -16.69
C GLY A 487 15.38 -12.17 -16.38
N MET A 488 15.48 -11.81 -15.10
CA MET A 488 15.93 -10.51 -14.63
C MET A 488 17.47 -10.43 -14.70
N ASP A 489 18.00 -9.23 -14.89
CA ASP A 489 19.40 -8.94 -14.63
C ASP A 489 19.65 -8.92 -13.12
N TYR A 490 20.90 -9.12 -12.68
CA TYR A 490 21.24 -9.21 -11.26
C TYR A 490 22.48 -8.43 -10.91
N LEU A 491 22.38 -7.62 -9.86
CA LEU A 491 23.51 -6.88 -9.27
C LEU A 491 23.50 -7.08 -7.75
N ARG A 492 24.69 -7.30 -7.16
CA ARG A 492 24.84 -7.37 -5.71
C ARG A 492 25.65 -6.17 -5.23
N LEU A 493 25.09 -5.42 -4.28
CA LEU A 493 25.73 -4.27 -3.64
C LEU A 493 26.02 -4.61 -2.18
N THR A 494 27.28 -4.49 -1.76
CA THR A 494 27.75 -4.80 -0.41
C THR A 494 28.43 -3.60 0.25
N SER A 495 28.81 -2.62 -0.55
CA SER A 495 29.50 -1.41 -0.11
C SER A 495 29.08 -0.21 -0.95
N ARG A 496 29.44 0.97 -0.49
CA ARG A 496 29.22 2.24 -1.20
C ARG A 496 29.85 2.25 -2.60
N GLU A 497 31.03 1.64 -2.75
CA GLU A 497 31.78 1.61 -4.02
C GLU A 497 31.06 0.80 -5.10
N ASP A 498 30.22 -0.18 -4.72
CA ASP A 498 29.50 -1.01 -5.67
C ASP A 498 28.42 -0.24 -6.46
N PHE A 499 27.98 0.92 -5.95
CA PHE A 499 26.91 1.71 -6.58
C PHE A 499 27.28 2.32 -7.93
N ASP A 500 28.57 2.44 -8.25
CA ASP A 500 29.02 2.88 -9.58
C ASP A 500 28.59 1.91 -10.71
N ALA A 501 28.23 0.67 -10.34
CA ALA A 501 27.72 -0.34 -11.27
C ALA A 501 26.17 -0.33 -11.39
N LEU A 502 25.48 0.54 -10.66
CA LEU A 502 24.02 0.59 -10.63
C LEU A 502 23.47 1.35 -11.84
N GLU A 503 23.22 0.64 -12.92
CA GLU A 503 22.63 1.18 -14.14
C GLU A 503 21.36 0.40 -14.52
N GLY A 504 20.28 1.11 -14.80
CA GLY A 504 19.04 0.52 -15.34
C GLY A 504 19.23 0.10 -16.80
N GLY A 505 18.64 -1.01 -17.17
CA GLY A 505 18.72 -1.59 -18.52
C GLY A 505 17.36 -1.79 -19.19
N ALA A 506 17.36 -2.54 -20.29
CA ALA A 506 16.13 -2.92 -21.00
C ALA A 506 15.31 -4.00 -20.29
N LYS A 507 15.91 -4.69 -19.32
CA LYS A 507 15.26 -5.69 -18.47
C LYS A 507 15.16 -5.18 -17.05
N THR A 508 14.22 -5.73 -16.30
CA THR A 508 14.18 -5.52 -14.85
C THR A 508 15.49 -5.97 -14.20
N LEU A 509 16.10 -5.08 -13.43
CA LEU A 509 17.30 -5.36 -12.64
C LEU A 509 16.90 -5.73 -11.22
N LEU A 510 17.28 -6.93 -10.76
CA LEU A 510 17.23 -7.28 -9.34
C LEU A 510 18.53 -6.83 -8.66
N VAL A 511 18.43 -5.91 -7.72
CA VAL A 511 19.52 -5.45 -6.87
C VAL A 511 19.40 -6.12 -5.51
N GLU A 512 20.38 -6.95 -5.16
CA GLU A 512 20.53 -7.48 -3.81
C GLU A 512 21.43 -6.56 -2.99
N LEU A 513 20.84 -5.81 -2.07
CA LEU A 513 21.54 -4.92 -1.16
C LEU A 513 21.88 -5.67 0.14
N VAL A 514 23.16 -5.91 0.40
CA VAL A 514 23.64 -6.69 1.55
C VAL A 514 24.46 -5.80 2.47
N PRO A 515 23.85 -5.22 3.51
CA PRO A 515 24.53 -4.30 4.42
C PRO A 515 25.56 -5.01 5.30
N ASP A 516 26.60 -4.27 5.71
CA ASP A 516 27.55 -4.72 6.71
C ASP A 516 26.86 -4.77 8.09
N PRO A 517 26.84 -5.96 8.75
CA PRO A 517 26.13 -6.12 10.01
C PRO A 517 26.79 -5.38 11.19
N ASP A 518 28.13 -5.24 11.18
CA ASP A 518 28.87 -4.57 12.26
C ASP A 518 28.70 -3.06 12.16
N GLN A 519 28.80 -2.47 10.97
CA GLN A 519 28.50 -1.05 10.76
C GLN A 519 27.03 -0.74 11.08
N THR A 520 26.09 -1.62 10.70
CA THR A 520 24.68 -1.48 11.04
C THR A 520 24.44 -1.49 12.56
N ALA A 521 25.11 -2.38 13.28
CA ALA A 521 25.03 -2.42 14.75
C ALA A 521 25.58 -1.13 15.39
N HIS A 522 26.76 -0.68 14.97
CA HIS A 522 27.37 0.56 15.45
C HIS A 522 26.53 1.80 15.13
N PHE A 523 25.94 1.85 13.93
CA PHE A 523 25.01 2.92 13.55
C PHE A 523 23.82 2.98 14.52
N ARG A 524 23.20 1.84 14.82
CA ARG A 524 22.05 1.75 15.74
C ARG A 524 22.44 2.12 17.18
N GLU A 525 23.59 1.67 17.67
CA GLU A 525 24.10 1.97 19.01
C GLU A 525 24.38 3.47 19.20
N SER A 526 25.05 4.11 18.23
CA SER A 526 25.35 5.55 18.26
C SER A 526 24.08 6.40 18.31
N GLY A 527 22.97 5.94 17.70
CA GLY A 527 21.65 6.57 17.81
C GLY A 527 20.95 6.38 19.16
N THR A 528 21.24 5.30 19.86
CA THR A 528 20.62 5.00 21.17
C THR A 528 21.21 5.86 22.29
N VAL A 529 22.49 6.19 22.22
CA VAL A 529 23.16 7.11 23.16
C VAL A 529 22.52 8.50 23.15
N LEU A 530 22.01 8.93 21.99
CA LEU A 530 21.30 10.19 21.82
C LEU A 530 19.93 10.22 22.53
N ARG A 531 19.32 9.06 22.77
CA ARG A 531 18.06 8.92 23.52
C ARG A 531 18.27 8.97 25.03
N LYS A 532 19.42 8.47 25.53
CA LYS A 532 19.74 8.39 26.95
C LYS A 532 20.38 9.68 27.54
N GLY A 533 20.93 10.54 26.72
CA GLY A 533 21.58 11.80 27.16
C GLY A 533 20.62 12.94 27.49
N ARG A 534 19.30 12.64 27.66
CA ARG A 534 18.25 13.60 28.03
C ARG A 534 17.43 13.15 29.26
N ASP A 535 17.90 12.14 30.01
CA ASP A 535 17.33 11.79 31.31
C ASP A 535 17.90 12.70 32.43
#